data_72a7a9668bc9217afeed9a655a634852
#
_entry.id   72a7a9668bc9217afeed9a655a634852
#
_cell.length_a   1.000
_cell.length_b   1.000
_cell.length_c   1.000
_cell.angle_alpha   90.00
_cell.angle_beta   90.00
_cell.angle_gamma   90.00
#
_symmetry.space_group_name_H-M   'P 1'
#
loop_
_entity.id
_entity.type
_entity.pdbx_description
1 polymer ?
#
loop_
_entity_poly.entity_id
_entity_poly.type
_entity_poly.pdbx_seq_one_letter_code
_entity_poly.pdbx_strand_id
1 'polypeptide(L)'
;MKRAIVIPDQHFPIHDESAVKVVLKAIEFVKPDIFINLGDVGEWSSVSGHKYKRRKRPPLEYQLPEIDEEIKAVNKQIDRFDKVLDKVKCKERHILAGNHDEWLDSFVEENPYLDQYSFKNACKWEERGYEYRVWNDVLTIGKISFVHGAYTGLSHARTHLERYGTNIMYGHVHDVSRHSSTRLLDGNISAWSMGCLKDMSAEKNKWLKGRLHNWNHAFGIVTFFDTGYFQVEVIDIVKGECSLWGKIIKG
;
A
#
# COMPACT_ATOMS: atom_id res chain seq x y z
N MET A 1 -5.34 -21.97 -11.00
CA MET A 1 -4.82 -20.60 -11.24
C MET A 1 -5.50 -19.64 -10.28
N LYS A 2 -4.74 -18.85 -9.49
CA LYS A 2 -5.25 -17.79 -8.60
C LYS A 2 -4.79 -16.42 -9.07
N ARG A 3 -5.57 -15.36 -8.80
CA ARG A 3 -5.20 -13.98 -9.08
C ARG A 3 -5.17 -13.16 -7.80
N ALA A 4 -4.13 -12.35 -7.64
CA ALA A 4 -4.07 -11.32 -6.62
C ALA A 4 -4.23 -9.92 -7.25
N ILE A 5 -4.95 -9.02 -6.57
CA ILE A 5 -4.82 -7.58 -6.77
C ILE A 5 -3.95 -7.04 -5.65
N VAL A 6 -2.98 -6.21 -6.03
CA VAL A 6 -2.01 -5.58 -5.11
C VAL A 6 -2.15 -4.07 -5.20
N ILE A 7 -2.39 -3.40 -4.09
CA ILE A 7 -2.54 -1.94 -4.03
C ILE A 7 -1.46 -1.31 -3.15
N PRO A 8 -0.85 -0.20 -3.59
CA PRO A 8 0.15 0.55 -2.82
C PRO A 8 -0.44 1.82 -2.19
N ASP A 9 0.14 2.33 -1.17
CA ASP A 9 0.25 3.72 -0.70
C ASP A 9 -0.99 4.59 -0.94
N GLN A 10 -2.07 4.33 -0.20
CA GLN A 10 -3.34 5.05 -0.35
C GLN A 10 -3.32 6.42 0.34
N HIS A 11 -2.66 6.51 1.50
CA HIS A 11 -2.58 7.71 2.33
C HIS A 11 -3.93 8.36 2.66
N PHE A 12 -4.92 7.56 3.03
CA PHE A 12 -6.22 8.10 3.42
C PHE A 12 -6.10 9.10 4.57
N PRO A 13 -6.83 10.22 4.56
CA PRO A 13 -7.83 10.64 3.57
C PRO A 13 -7.26 11.46 2.39
N ILE A 14 -5.92 11.53 2.23
CA ILE A 14 -5.24 12.31 1.19
C ILE A 14 -4.98 11.45 -0.06
N HIS A 15 -5.97 10.72 -0.52
CA HIS A 15 -5.93 9.87 -1.71
C HIS A 15 -6.51 10.57 -2.94
N ASP A 16 -6.17 10.07 -4.13
CA ASP A 16 -6.86 10.42 -5.36
C ASP A 16 -8.14 9.59 -5.49
N GLU A 17 -9.28 10.25 -5.38
CA GLU A 17 -10.59 9.59 -5.40
C GLU A 17 -10.86 8.88 -6.72
N SER A 18 -10.37 9.41 -7.85
CA SER A 18 -10.55 8.78 -9.16
C SER A 18 -9.71 7.51 -9.28
N ALA A 19 -8.46 7.54 -8.79
CA ALA A 19 -7.58 6.37 -8.77
C ALA A 19 -8.16 5.26 -7.87
N VAL A 20 -8.63 5.60 -6.68
CA VAL A 20 -9.29 4.65 -5.77
C VAL A 20 -10.52 4.02 -6.42
N LYS A 21 -11.39 4.81 -7.08
CA LYS A 21 -12.56 4.28 -7.80
C LYS A 21 -12.18 3.34 -8.94
N VAL A 22 -11.10 3.65 -9.69
CA VAL A 22 -10.57 2.72 -10.71
C VAL A 22 -10.22 1.39 -10.09
N VAL A 23 -9.48 1.39 -8.97
CA VAL A 23 -9.08 0.15 -8.28
C VAL A 23 -10.30 -0.63 -7.79
N LEU A 24 -11.29 0.02 -7.16
CA LEU A 24 -12.51 -0.64 -6.71
C LEU A 24 -13.26 -1.32 -7.87
N LYS A 25 -13.38 -0.64 -9.02
CA LYS A 25 -13.98 -1.22 -10.23
C LYS A 25 -13.12 -2.32 -10.86
N ALA A 26 -11.79 -2.21 -10.76
CA ALA A 26 -10.88 -3.27 -11.20
C ALA A 26 -11.04 -4.53 -10.33
N ILE A 27 -11.21 -4.41 -9.02
CA ILE A 27 -11.52 -5.54 -8.12
C ILE A 27 -12.83 -6.23 -8.56
N GLU A 28 -13.88 -5.46 -8.85
CA GLU A 28 -15.15 -6.03 -9.35
C GLU A 28 -15.00 -6.75 -10.69
N PHE A 29 -14.14 -6.24 -11.56
CA PHE A 29 -13.90 -6.80 -12.89
C PHE A 29 -13.03 -8.06 -12.84
N VAL A 30 -11.90 -8.02 -12.12
CA VAL A 30 -10.92 -9.12 -12.00
C VAL A 30 -11.44 -10.24 -11.13
N LYS A 31 -12.22 -9.91 -10.09
CA LYS A 31 -12.67 -10.84 -9.03
C LYS A 31 -11.51 -11.65 -8.47
N PRO A 32 -10.56 -10.99 -7.80
CA PRO A 32 -9.35 -11.64 -7.33
C PRO A 32 -9.65 -12.68 -6.24
N ASP A 33 -8.83 -13.73 -6.20
CA ASP A 33 -8.82 -14.71 -5.11
C ASP A 33 -8.11 -14.15 -3.88
N ILE A 34 -7.11 -13.30 -4.10
CA ILE A 34 -6.22 -12.72 -3.09
C ILE A 34 -6.22 -11.20 -3.23
N PHE A 35 -6.27 -10.49 -2.11
CA PHE A 35 -6.09 -9.05 -2.04
C PHE A 35 -4.90 -8.73 -1.16
N ILE A 36 -3.98 -7.88 -1.64
CA ILE A 36 -2.76 -7.49 -0.92
C ILE A 36 -2.68 -5.97 -0.89
N ASN A 37 -2.66 -5.40 0.32
CA ASN A 37 -2.38 -4.00 0.54
C ASN A 37 -0.94 -3.86 1.03
N LEU A 38 -0.12 -3.09 0.34
CA LEU A 38 1.31 -2.93 0.63
C LEU A 38 1.61 -1.90 1.74
N GLY A 39 0.58 -1.31 2.36
CA GLY A 39 0.76 -0.36 3.46
C GLY A 39 0.67 1.11 3.05
N ASP A 40 1.04 1.98 3.98
CA ASP A 40 0.76 3.42 3.93
C ASP A 40 -0.72 3.67 3.62
N VAL A 41 -1.58 2.98 4.39
CA VAL A 41 -3.03 3.06 4.25
C VAL A 41 -3.52 4.44 4.67
N GLY A 42 -3.01 4.95 5.78
CA GLY A 42 -3.32 6.27 6.30
C GLY A 42 -2.16 7.26 6.20
N GLU A 43 -2.48 8.54 6.13
CA GLU A 43 -1.47 9.60 6.18
C GLU A 43 -0.96 9.83 7.61
N TRP A 44 -1.81 9.61 8.61
CA TRP A 44 -1.53 9.70 10.06
C TRP A 44 -0.81 10.98 10.48
N SER A 45 -1.26 12.12 9.97
CA SER A 45 -0.65 13.44 10.21
C SER A 45 -0.64 13.84 11.69
N SER A 46 -1.60 13.39 12.48
CA SER A 46 -1.72 13.65 13.93
C SER A 46 -0.59 13.02 14.74
N VAL A 47 0.00 11.91 14.24
CA VAL A 47 1.10 11.19 14.91
C VAL A 47 2.38 11.15 14.08
N SER A 48 2.43 11.88 12.96
CA SER A 48 3.52 11.84 11.98
C SER A 48 4.92 11.99 12.61
N GLY A 49 5.77 11.00 12.42
CA GLY A 49 7.16 11.03 12.82
C GLY A 49 7.95 12.16 12.16
N HIS A 50 7.54 12.63 10.97
CA HIS A 50 8.16 13.79 10.31
C HIS A 50 7.75 15.12 10.94
N LYS A 51 6.46 15.31 11.26
CA LYS A 51 5.91 16.53 11.86
C LYS A 51 6.52 16.79 13.23
N TYR A 52 6.72 15.75 14.03
CA TYR A 52 7.19 15.85 15.41
C TYR A 52 8.68 15.57 15.61
N LYS A 53 9.43 15.27 14.57
CA LYS A 53 10.89 15.01 14.64
C LYS A 53 11.67 16.13 15.37
N ARG A 54 11.22 17.38 15.25
CA ARG A 54 11.87 18.58 15.87
C ARG A 54 10.90 19.43 16.69
N ARG A 55 9.73 18.90 17.04
CA ARG A 55 8.67 19.60 17.78
C ARG A 55 8.15 18.68 18.88
N LYS A 56 7.76 19.27 20.00
CA LYS A 56 7.00 18.48 21.00
C LYS A 56 5.63 18.11 20.45
N ARG A 57 5.17 16.92 20.77
CA ARG A 57 3.78 16.53 20.55
C ARG A 57 2.87 17.40 21.42
N PRO A 58 1.66 17.72 20.96
CA PRO A 58 0.70 18.41 21.82
C PRO A 58 0.28 17.49 22.99
N PRO A 59 -0.28 18.04 24.07
CA PRO A 59 -0.93 17.24 25.10
C PRO A 59 -1.97 16.28 24.51
N LEU A 60 -2.13 15.10 25.11
CA LEU A 60 -3.03 14.05 24.62
C LEU A 60 -4.47 14.53 24.43
N GLU A 61 -4.95 15.41 25.32
CA GLU A 61 -6.31 15.99 25.21
C GLU A 61 -6.59 16.71 23.88
N TYR A 62 -5.53 17.23 23.22
CA TYR A 62 -5.63 17.85 21.90
C TYR A 62 -5.28 16.89 20.76
N GLN A 63 -4.41 15.93 21.01
CA GLN A 63 -3.94 15.01 19.98
C GLN A 63 -4.94 13.88 19.72
N LEU A 64 -5.55 13.32 20.76
CA LEU A 64 -6.47 12.19 20.63
C LEU A 64 -7.68 12.48 19.72
N PRO A 65 -8.36 13.64 19.80
CA PRO A 65 -9.45 13.95 18.88
C PRO A 65 -9.01 14.00 17.40
N GLU A 66 -7.78 14.49 17.11
CA GLU A 66 -7.24 14.49 15.75
C GLU A 66 -7.00 13.06 15.25
N ILE A 67 -6.46 12.18 16.12
CA ILE A 67 -6.24 10.77 15.81
C ILE A 67 -7.58 10.06 15.55
N ASP A 68 -8.59 10.28 16.41
CA ASP A 68 -9.92 9.68 16.26
C ASP A 68 -10.59 10.07 14.92
N GLU A 69 -10.45 11.32 14.50
CA GLU A 69 -10.96 11.78 13.21
C GLU A 69 -10.22 11.14 12.02
N GLU A 70 -8.88 11.02 12.11
CA GLU A 70 -8.10 10.32 11.08
C GLU A 70 -8.49 8.85 11.00
N ILE A 71 -8.56 8.14 12.13
CA ILE A 71 -8.99 6.74 12.20
C ILE A 71 -10.36 6.56 11.57
N LYS A 72 -11.33 7.41 11.93
CA LYS A 72 -12.68 7.37 11.34
C LYS A 72 -12.66 7.58 9.83
N ALA A 73 -11.87 8.54 9.35
CA ALA A 73 -11.75 8.83 7.92
C ALA A 73 -11.10 7.67 7.16
N VAL A 74 -10.04 7.07 7.72
CA VAL A 74 -9.35 5.91 7.14
C VAL A 74 -10.28 4.70 7.10
N ASN A 75 -10.92 4.35 8.23
CA ASN A 75 -11.85 3.22 8.28
C ASN A 75 -12.99 3.34 7.28
N LYS A 76 -13.55 4.55 7.09
CA LYS A 76 -14.57 4.80 6.06
C LYS A 76 -14.09 4.43 4.64
N GLN A 77 -12.81 4.59 4.34
CA GLN A 77 -12.26 4.20 3.05
C GLN A 77 -12.00 2.69 2.98
N ILE A 78 -11.49 2.09 4.06
CA ILE A 78 -11.32 0.63 4.16
C ILE A 78 -12.66 -0.08 3.95
N ASP A 79 -13.75 0.42 4.55
CA ASP A 79 -15.11 -0.13 4.39
C ASP A 79 -15.55 -0.21 2.92
N ARG A 80 -15.09 0.70 2.07
CA ARG A 80 -15.37 0.67 0.62
C ARG A 80 -14.70 -0.53 -0.05
N PHE A 81 -13.44 -0.81 0.33
CA PHE A 81 -12.70 -1.98 -0.17
C PHE A 81 -13.35 -3.27 0.34
N ASP A 82 -13.64 -3.35 1.65
CA ASP A 82 -14.28 -4.52 2.23
C ASP A 82 -15.58 -4.87 1.53
N LYS A 83 -16.45 -3.86 1.32
CA LYS A 83 -17.72 -4.04 0.60
C LYS A 83 -17.54 -4.63 -0.79
N VAL A 84 -16.51 -4.20 -1.53
CA VAL A 84 -16.25 -4.71 -2.88
C VAL A 84 -15.62 -6.10 -2.82
N LEU A 85 -14.67 -6.33 -1.90
CA LEU A 85 -14.03 -7.63 -1.71
C LEU A 85 -15.03 -8.70 -1.26
N ASP A 86 -15.98 -8.36 -0.40
CA ASP A 86 -17.07 -9.24 0.02
C ASP A 86 -17.99 -9.58 -1.16
N LYS A 87 -18.37 -8.55 -1.94
CA LYS A 87 -19.20 -8.73 -3.15
C LYS A 87 -18.59 -9.71 -4.13
N VAL A 88 -17.27 -9.66 -4.34
CA VAL A 88 -16.55 -10.58 -5.25
C VAL A 88 -16.10 -11.88 -4.57
N LYS A 89 -16.37 -12.03 -3.27
CA LYS A 89 -16.01 -13.20 -2.45
C LYS A 89 -14.50 -13.45 -2.33
N CYS A 90 -13.69 -12.35 -2.33
CA CYS A 90 -12.27 -12.42 -2.08
C CYS A 90 -12.03 -12.71 -0.59
N LYS A 91 -11.60 -13.92 -0.26
CA LYS A 91 -11.44 -14.38 1.15
C LYS A 91 -10.02 -14.25 1.68
N GLU A 92 -9.02 -14.32 0.82
CA GLU A 92 -7.61 -14.22 1.20
C GLU A 92 -7.20 -12.75 1.10
N ARG A 93 -7.02 -12.10 2.26
CA ARG A 93 -6.72 -10.66 2.34
C ARG A 93 -5.52 -10.43 3.22
N HIS A 94 -4.54 -9.71 2.72
CA HIS A 94 -3.31 -9.37 3.43
C HIS A 94 -3.14 -7.87 3.49
N ILE A 95 -2.66 -7.40 4.64
CA ILE A 95 -2.23 -6.02 4.87
C ILE A 95 -0.84 -6.02 5.48
N LEU A 96 0.06 -5.29 4.84
CA LEU A 96 1.38 -4.99 5.36
C LEU A 96 1.38 -3.55 5.86
N ALA A 97 1.84 -3.31 7.09
CA ALA A 97 1.97 -1.94 7.57
C ALA A 97 3.05 -1.20 6.78
N GLY A 98 2.79 0.06 6.42
CA GLY A 98 3.78 0.97 5.87
C GLY A 98 4.45 1.80 6.97
N ASN A 99 5.41 2.64 6.58
CA ASN A 99 6.10 3.49 7.55
C ASN A 99 5.21 4.60 8.14
N HIS A 100 4.16 5.03 7.43
CA HIS A 100 3.17 5.93 8.00
C HIS A 100 2.28 5.19 9.01
N ASP A 101 1.88 3.97 8.71
CA ASP A 101 1.05 3.15 9.60
C ASP A 101 1.79 2.83 10.91
N GLU A 102 3.11 2.62 10.85
CA GLU A 102 4.01 2.41 12.00
C GLU A 102 4.04 3.61 12.97
N TRP A 103 3.69 4.84 12.52
CA TRP A 103 3.62 5.97 13.44
C TRP A 103 2.52 5.83 14.50
N LEU A 104 1.44 5.10 14.22
CA LEU A 104 0.44 4.76 15.23
C LEU A 104 1.01 3.79 16.26
N ASP A 105 1.77 2.78 15.81
CA ASP A 105 2.39 1.82 16.71
C ASP A 105 3.46 2.50 17.57
N SER A 106 4.31 3.36 16.97
CA SER A 106 5.26 4.20 17.71
C SER A 106 4.57 5.14 18.72
N PHE A 107 3.39 5.69 18.38
CA PHE A 107 2.62 6.50 19.32
C PHE A 107 2.12 5.69 20.52
N VAL A 108 1.70 4.44 20.28
CA VAL A 108 1.27 3.51 21.34
C VAL A 108 2.46 3.08 22.22
N GLU A 109 3.65 2.86 21.64
CA GLU A 109 4.87 2.58 22.41
C GLU A 109 5.20 3.72 23.40
N GLU A 110 5.00 4.98 22.97
CA GLU A 110 5.13 6.15 23.86
C GLU A 110 3.98 6.26 24.88
N ASN A 111 2.83 5.63 24.61
CA ASN A 111 1.59 5.70 25.40
C ASN A 111 0.94 4.32 25.58
N PRO A 112 1.52 3.37 26.35
CA PRO A 112 1.12 1.97 26.36
C PRO A 112 -0.34 1.69 26.78
N TYR A 113 -1.01 2.63 27.46
CA TYR A 113 -2.42 2.50 27.85
C TYR A 113 -3.40 2.78 26.70
N LEU A 114 -2.89 3.18 25.52
CA LEU A 114 -3.67 3.58 24.36
C LEU A 114 -3.60 2.54 23.23
N ASP A 115 -3.48 1.26 23.55
CA ASP A 115 -3.31 0.16 22.57
C ASP A 115 -4.42 0.11 21.50
N GLN A 116 -5.60 0.62 21.78
CA GLN A 116 -6.69 0.75 20.81
C GLN A 116 -6.30 1.64 19.59
N TYR A 117 -5.26 2.45 19.72
CA TYR A 117 -4.74 3.32 18.66
C TYR A 117 -3.62 2.67 17.84
N SER A 118 -3.16 1.46 18.18
CA SER A 118 -2.22 0.73 17.30
C SER A 118 -2.82 0.53 15.93
N PHE A 119 -2.02 0.52 14.88
CA PHE A 119 -2.53 0.40 13.51
C PHE A 119 -3.40 -0.86 13.32
N LYS A 120 -3.01 -1.95 13.97
CA LYS A 120 -3.78 -3.19 13.97
C LYS A 120 -5.18 -2.99 14.54
N ASN A 121 -5.28 -2.38 15.73
CA ASN A 121 -6.53 -2.25 16.47
C ASN A 121 -7.38 -1.09 15.92
N ALA A 122 -6.78 0.06 15.63
CA ALA A 122 -7.46 1.23 15.09
C ALA A 122 -8.20 0.94 13.77
N CYS A 123 -7.58 0.14 12.90
CA CYS A 123 -8.17 -0.27 11.61
C CYS A 123 -8.92 -1.60 11.68
N LYS A 124 -8.88 -2.31 12.82
CA LYS A 124 -9.61 -3.58 13.05
C LYS A 124 -9.30 -4.67 12.03
N TRP A 125 -8.02 -4.80 11.66
CA TRP A 125 -7.62 -5.66 10.53
C TRP A 125 -8.05 -7.11 10.68
N GLU A 126 -7.87 -7.71 11.86
CA GLU A 126 -8.27 -9.10 12.12
C GLU A 126 -9.80 -9.28 12.09
N GLU A 127 -10.56 -8.31 12.67
CA GLU A 127 -12.03 -8.34 12.65
C GLU A 127 -12.58 -8.25 11.21
N ARG A 128 -11.87 -7.53 10.33
CA ARG A 128 -12.18 -7.40 8.89
C ARG A 128 -11.74 -8.62 8.06
N GLY A 129 -11.07 -9.59 8.68
CA GLY A 129 -10.60 -10.80 8.03
C GLY A 129 -9.30 -10.63 7.22
N TYR A 130 -8.49 -9.65 7.56
CA TYR A 130 -7.15 -9.49 6.97
C TYR A 130 -6.09 -10.21 7.81
N GLU A 131 -5.13 -10.85 7.13
CA GLU A 131 -3.87 -11.26 7.73
C GLU A 131 -2.96 -10.04 7.83
N TYR A 132 -2.74 -9.55 9.04
CA TYR A 132 -1.94 -8.36 9.34
C TYR A 132 -0.47 -8.70 9.51
N ARG A 133 0.40 -7.86 8.93
CA ARG A 133 1.85 -7.90 9.10
C ARG A 133 2.38 -6.53 9.50
N VAL A 134 3.28 -6.51 10.48
CA VAL A 134 3.94 -5.29 10.94
C VAL A 134 4.86 -4.72 9.87
N TRP A 135 5.26 -3.47 10.02
CA TRP A 135 6.21 -2.83 9.11
C TRP A 135 7.51 -3.64 9.00
N ASN A 136 8.06 -3.72 7.80
CA ASN A 136 9.22 -4.52 7.39
C ASN A 136 9.01 -6.05 7.35
N ASP A 137 7.85 -6.56 7.72
CA ASP A 137 7.54 -7.97 7.48
C ASP A 137 7.41 -8.26 5.98
N VAL A 138 7.68 -9.51 5.63
CA VAL A 138 7.63 -10.02 4.26
C VAL A 138 6.49 -11.03 4.13
N LEU A 139 5.56 -10.77 3.21
CA LEU A 139 4.59 -11.76 2.76
C LEU A 139 5.17 -12.49 1.55
N THR A 140 5.23 -13.81 1.56
CA THR A 140 5.65 -14.60 0.40
C THR A 140 4.52 -15.52 -0.06
N ILE A 141 4.15 -15.43 -1.33
CA ILE A 141 3.17 -16.30 -1.98
C ILE A 141 3.85 -16.93 -3.21
N GLY A 142 4.03 -18.24 -3.17
CA GLY A 142 4.76 -18.95 -4.20
C GLY A 142 6.21 -18.46 -4.36
N LYS A 143 6.56 -17.91 -5.52
CA LYS A 143 7.92 -17.43 -5.85
C LYS A 143 8.04 -15.90 -5.88
N ILE A 144 7.11 -15.17 -5.30
CA ILE A 144 7.15 -13.72 -5.19
C ILE A 144 6.86 -13.26 -3.77
N SER A 145 7.61 -12.26 -3.32
CA SER A 145 7.47 -11.65 -2.00
C SER A 145 6.89 -10.24 -2.13
N PHE A 146 6.20 -9.80 -1.10
CA PHE A 146 5.54 -8.50 -0.99
C PHE A 146 6.01 -7.83 0.29
N VAL A 147 6.36 -6.56 0.20
CA VAL A 147 6.77 -5.71 1.33
C VAL A 147 6.22 -4.31 1.12
N HIS A 148 6.16 -3.49 2.19
CA HIS A 148 5.91 -2.06 1.95
C HIS A 148 7.05 -1.44 1.15
N GLY A 149 8.30 -1.70 1.51
CA GLY A 149 9.50 -1.12 0.91
C GLY A 149 10.27 -0.26 1.92
N ALA A 150 11.56 -0.06 1.63
CA ALA A 150 12.45 0.66 2.55
C ALA A 150 13.50 1.55 1.83
N TYR A 151 13.77 1.33 0.57
CA TYR A 151 14.86 2.01 -0.16
C TYR A 151 14.30 3.01 -1.17
N THR A 152 14.76 4.28 -1.10
CA THR A 152 14.19 5.43 -1.85
C THR A 152 15.13 6.07 -2.88
N GLY A 153 16.34 5.54 -3.08
CA GLY A 153 17.30 6.11 -4.05
C GLY A 153 16.85 5.92 -5.51
N LEU A 154 17.46 6.59 -6.47
CA LEU A 154 17.15 6.48 -7.91
C LEU A 154 17.16 5.04 -8.44
N SER A 155 17.99 4.18 -7.86
CA SER A 155 18.10 2.76 -8.21
C SER A 155 17.36 1.85 -7.21
N HIS A 156 16.30 2.35 -6.56
CA HIS A 156 15.60 1.61 -5.50
C HIS A 156 15.11 0.23 -5.93
N ALA A 157 14.64 0.05 -7.17
CA ALA A 157 14.21 -1.26 -7.67
C ALA A 157 15.36 -2.26 -7.72
N ARG A 158 16.54 -1.83 -8.16
CA ARG A 158 17.75 -2.64 -8.10
C ARG A 158 18.15 -2.95 -6.66
N THR A 159 18.10 -1.94 -5.79
CA THR A 159 18.47 -2.10 -4.37
C THR A 159 17.56 -3.10 -3.67
N HIS A 160 16.22 -3.01 -3.88
CA HIS A 160 15.27 -3.99 -3.34
C HIS A 160 15.60 -5.40 -3.85
N LEU A 161 15.82 -5.57 -5.17
CA LEU A 161 16.14 -6.86 -5.75
C LEU A 161 17.41 -7.48 -5.15
N GLU A 162 18.47 -6.68 -4.99
CA GLU A 162 19.75 -7.13 -4.44
C GLU A 162 19.65 -7.48 -2.95
N ARG A 163 18.91 -6.69 -2.17
CA ARG A 163 18.78 -6.86 -0.71
C ARG A 163 17.88 -8.03 -0.33
N TYR A 164 16.74 -8.17 -1.00
CA TYR A 164 15.80 -9.27 -0.71
C TYR A 164 16.19 -10.57 -1.42
N GLY A 165 16.90 -10.49 -2.53
CA GLY A 165 17.43 -11.66 -3.21
C GLY A 165 16.41 -12.54 -3.91
N THR A 166 15.15 -12.10 -4.06
CA THR A 166 14.04 -12.83 -4.66
C THR A 166 13.17 -11.92 -5.51
N ASN A 167 12.19 -12.49 -6.20
CA ASN A 167 11.13 -11.68 -6.82
C ASN A 167 10.41 -10.88 -5.75
N ILE A 168 10.29 -9.55 -5.92
CA ILE A 168 9.73 -8.67 -4.89
C ILE A 168 8.87 -7.57 -5.48
N MET A 169 7.70 -7.35 -4.87
CA MET A 169 6.79 -6.26 -5.17
C MET A 169 6.65 -5.35 -3.95
N TYR A 170 6.72 -4.02 -4.13
CA TYR A 170 6.75 -3.06 -3.04
C TYR A 170 6.12 -1.72 -3.43
N GLY A 171 5.69 -0.95 -2.42
CA GLY A 171 5.18 0.42 -2.49
C GLY A 171 6.23 1.47 -2.09
N HIS A 172 5.89 2.38 -1.16
CA HIS A 172 6.74 3.35 -0.48
C HIS A 172 7.31 4.49 -1.33
N VAL A 173 7.79 4.21 -2.54
CA VAL A 173 8.50 5.21 -3.38
C VAL A 173 7.53 6.01 -4.24
N HIS A 174 6.30 5.54 -4.41
CA HIS A 174 5.23 6.14 -5.19
C HIS A 174 5.47 6.18 -6.71
N ASP A 175 6.58 5.65 -7.21
CA ASP A 175 6.82 5.55 -8.65
C ASP A 175 6.53 4.14 -9.18
N VAL A 176 6.40 4.02 -10.48
CA VAL A 176 6.33 2.73 -11.18
C VAL A 176 7.70 2.46 -11.78
N SER A 177 8.35 1.40 -11.28
CA SER A 177 9.70 1.02 -11.71
C SER A 177 9.86 -0.49 -11.68
N ARG A 178 10.71 -1.01 -12.55
CA ARG A 178 11.08 -2.43 -12.57
C ARG A 178 12.57 -2.59 -12.77
N HIS A 179 13.17 -3.52 -12.02
CA HIS A 179 14.53 -3.99 -12.29
C HIS A 179 14.55 -5.52 -12.32
N SER A 180 15.29 -6.09 -13.27
CA SER A 180 15.42 -7.54 -13.43
C SER A 180 16.90 -7.94 -13.48
N SER A 181 17.21 -9.09 -12.92
CA SER A 181 18.56 -9.66 -12.94
C SER A 181 18.46 -11.17 -13.12
N THR A 182 19.41 -11.77 -13.83
CA THR A 182 19.50 -13.22 -13.96
C THR A 182 20.54 -13.75 -12.98
N ARG A 183 20.15 -14.73 -12.18
CA ARG A 183 21.02 -15.44 -11.23
C ARG A 183 21.24 -16.85 -11.69
N LEU A 184 22.42 -17.38 -11.36
CA LEU A 184 22.84 -18.71 -11.83
C LEU A 184 21.90 -19.82 -11.32
N LEU A 185 21.44 -19.74 -10.08
CA LEU A 185 20.61 -20.78 -9.47
C LEU A 185 19.10 -20.49 -9.59
N ASP A 186 18.69 -19.22 -9.51
CA ASP A 186 17.28 -18.83 -9.41
C ASP A 186 16.69 -18.44 -10.77
N GLY A 187 17.53 -18.30 -11.80
CA GLY A 187 17.13 -17.76 -13.10
C GLY A 187 16.83 -16.25 -13.03
N ASN A 188 15.83 -15.82 -13.80
CA ASN A 188 15.43 -14.40 -13.82
C ASN A 188 14.55 -14.06 -12.62
N ILE A 189 15.01 -13.07 -11.85
CA ILE A 189 14.25 -12.47 -10.75
C ILE A 189 14.04 -10.98 -11.01
N SER A 190 12.98 -10.42 -10.47
CA SER A 190 12.62 -9.01 -10.69
C SER A 190 12.09 -8.33 -9.42
N ALA A 191 12.28 -7.02 -9.34
CA ALA A 191 11.63 -6.15 -8.38
C ALA A 191 10.65 -5.21 -9.10
N TRP A 192 9.48 -4.97 -8.51
CA TRP A 192 8.44 -4.09 -9.04
C TRP A 192 8.05 -3.05 -7.99
N SER A 193 8.22 -1.77 -8.30
CA SER A 193 7.64 -0.64 -7.57
C SER A 193 6.25 -0.35 -8.13
N MET A 194 5.29 -0.10 -7.23
CA MET A 194 3.86 -0.17 -7.57
C MET A 194 3.17 1.19 -7.71
N GLY A 195 3.91 2.30 -7.61
CA GLY A 195 3.27 3.62 -7.59
C GLY A 195 2.55 3.91 -6.27
N CYS A 196 1.47 4.69 -6.34
CA CYS A 196 0.62 5.03 -5.18
C CYS A 196 -0.83 5.29 -5.61
N LEU A 197 -1.72 5.49 -4.63
CA LEU A 197 -3.09 6.00 -4.81
C LEU A 197 -3.29 7.35 -4.11
N LYS A 198 -2.21 7.97 -3.63
CA LYS A 198 -2.20 9.28 -2.97
C LYS A 198 -2.54 10.40 -3.95
N ASP A 199 -3.21 11.45 -3.48
CA ASP A 199 -3.35 12.72 -4.23
C ASP A 199 -1.97 13.35 -4.44
N MET A 200 -1.53 13.44 -5.69
CA MET A 200 -0.23 13.97 -6.08
C MET A 200 -0.21 15.49 -6.29
N SER A 201 -1.31 16.19 -6.04
CA SER A 201 -1.39 17.64 -6.22
C SER A 201 -0.39 18.39 -5.33
N ALA A 202 0.13 19.53 -5.83
CA ALA A 202 1.05 20.38 -5.07
C ALA A 202 0.40 20.92 -3.79
N GLU A 203 -0.92 21.09 -3.77
CA GLU A 203 -1.68 21.56 -2.60
C GLU A 203 -1.57 20.56 -1.44
N LYS A 204 -1.72 19.28 -1.71
CA LYS A 204 -1.64 18.20 -0.70
C LYS A 204 -0.19 17.85 -0.33
N ASN A 205 0.77 18.17 -1.19
CA ASN A 205 2.18 17.81 -1.03
C ASN A 205 3.11 19.03 -0.87
N LYS A 206 2.67 20.06 -0.14
CA LYS A 206 3.43 21.31 0.12
C LYS A 206 4.84 21.07 0.68
N TRP A 207 5.07 19.96 1.37
CA TRP A 207 6.36 19.56 1.92
C TRP A 207 7.42 19.31 0.82
N LEU A 208 7.01 18.98 -0.40
CA LEU A 208 7.91 18.85 -1.55
C LEU A 208 8.54 20.18 -1.97
N LYS A 209 7.94 21.33 -1.57
CA LYS A 209 8.46 22.68 -1.90
C LYS A 209 8.71 22.86 -3.41
N GLY A 210 7.82 22.31 -4.26
CA GLY A 210 7.93 22.38 -5.70
C GLY A 210 8.97 21.48 -6.35
N ARG A 211 9.60 20.56 -5.60
CA ARG A 211 10.50 19.57 -6.18
C ARG A 211 9.72 18.61 -7.08
N LEU A 212 10.31 18.28 -8.22
CA LEU A 212 9.77 17.26 -9.12
C LEU A 212 9.84 15.88 -8.46
N HIS A 213 8.87 15.04 -8.77
CA HIS A 213 8.80 13.66 -8.34
C HIS A 213 8.35 12.77 -9.51
N ASN A 214 8.65 11.48 -9.43
CA ASN A 214 8.29 10.47 -10.44
C ASN A 214 7.06 9.66 -10.01
N TRP A 215 6.18 10.21 -9.19
CA TRP A 215 5.02 9.52 -8.68
C TRP A 215 4.02 9.18 -9.77
N ASN A 216 3.43 8.00 -9.68
CA ASN A 216 2.46 7.49 -10.63
C ASN A 216 1.31 6.81 -9.87
N HIS A 217 0.10 6.92 -10.39
CA HIS A 217 -1.00 6.09 -9.93
C HIS A 217 -0.97 4.75 -10.64
N ALA A 218 -0.90 3.66 -9.87
CA ALA A 218 -0.95 2.31 -10.40
C ALA A 218 -1.43 1.29 -9.35
N PHE A 219 -1.74 0.09 -9.81
CA PHE A 219 -1.95 -1.09 -9.00
C PHE A 219 -1.41 -2.33 -9.73
N GLY A 220 -1.27 -3.45 -9.02
CA GLY A 220 -0.75 -4.68 -9.59
C GLY A 220 -1.78 -5.79 -9.72
N ILE A 221 -1.57 -6.65 -10.70
CA ILE A 221 -2.22 -7.95 -10.78
C ILE A 221 -1.12 -9.00 -10.82
N VAL A 222 -1.22 -9.99 -9.94
CA VAL A 222 -0.34 -11.16 -9.96
C VAL A 222 -1.18 -12.39 -10.24
N THR A 223 -0.86 -13.08 -11.34
CA THR A 223 -1.48 -14.34 -11.71
C THR A 223 -0.55 -15.49 -11.32
N PHE A 224 -0.99 -16.35 -10.41
CA PHE A 224 -0.28 -17.54 -9.97
C PHE A 224 -0.77 -18.75 -10.78
N PHE A 225 0.15 -19.41 -11.45
CA PHE A 225 -0.16 -20.62 -12.24
C PHE A 225 -0.03 -21.88 -11.39
N ASP A 226 -0.77 -22.92 -11.73
CA ASP A 226 -0.70 -24.21 -11.04
C ASP A 226 0.67 -24.90 -11.18
N THR A 227 1.47 -24.47 -12.16
CA THR A 227 2.87 -24.86 -12.37
C THR A 227 3.85 -24.24 -11.34
N GLY A 228 3.39 -23.35 -10.44
CA GLY A 228 4.21 -22.63 -9.48
C GLY A 228 4.90 -21.38 -10.03
N TYR A 229 4.73 -21.07 -11.31
CA TYR A 229 5.13 -19.79 -11.89
C TYR A 229 4.09 -18.70 -11.63
N PHE A 230 4.47 -17.45 -11.89
CA PHE A 230 3.57 -16.31 -11.77
C PHE A 230 3.85 -15.29 -12.88
N GLN A 231 2.87 -14.43 -13.12
CA GLN A 231 2.97 -13.27 -14.01
C GLN A 231 2.57 -12.01 -13.24
N VAL A 232 3.29 -10.93 -13.45
CA VAL A 232 2.98 -9.60 -12.89
C VAL A 232 2.55 -8.67 -14.02
N GLU A 233 1.43 -8.00 -13.81
CA GLU A 233 0.96 -6.88 -14.61
C GLU A 233 0.87 -5.65 -13.70
N VAL A 234 1.62 -4.59 -14.03
CA VAL A 234 1.47 -3.27 -13.37
C VAL A 234 0.53 -2.46 -14.26
N ILE A 235 -0.55 -1.99 -13.68
CA ILE A 235 -1.62 -1.27 -14.39
C ILE A 235 -1.55 0.19 -13.99
N ASP A 236 -1.07 1.04 -14.89
CA ASP A 236 -1.05 2.49 -14.70
C ASP A 236 -2.48 3.05 -14.74
N ILE A 237 -2.74 4.01 -13.86
CA ILE A 237 -3.98 4.80 -13.85
C ILE A 237 -3.63 6.20 -14.35
N VAL A 238 -4.09 6.52 -15.55
CA VAL A 238 -3.80 7.80 -16.21
C VAL A 238 -5.04 8.67 -16.18
N LYS A 239 -4.98 9.80 -15.45
CA LYS A 239 -6.11 10.75 -15.30
C LYS A 239 -7.44 10.07 -14.92
N GLY A 240 -7.36 9.14 -13.96
CA GLY A 240 -8.53 8.43 -13.45
C GLY A 240 -9.09 7.34 -14.39
N GLU A 241 -8.29 6.86 -15.34
CA GLU A 241 -8.68 5.77 -16.24
C GLU A 241 -7.55 4.74 -16.35
N CYS A 242 -7.88 3.47 -16.55
CA CYS A 242 -6.93 2.44 -16.95
C CYS A 242 -7.50 1.52 -18.03
N SER A 243 -6.62 0.87 -18.78
CA SER A 243 -6.98 -0.21 -19.70
C SER A 243 -6.63 -1.55 -19.05
N LEU A 244 -7.60 -2.41 -18.91
CA LEU A 244 -7.44 -3.72 -18.31
C LEU A 244 -8.10 -4.79 -19.17
N TRP A 245 -7.29 -5.66 -19.78
CA TRP A 245 -7.72 -6.76 -20.66
C TRP A 245 -8.71 -6.33 -21.73
N GLY A 246 -8.41 -5.23 -22.41
CA GLY A 246 -9.25 -4.68 -23.49
C GLY A 246 -10.46 -3.86 -23.02
N LYS A 247 -10.65 -3.67 -21.71
CA LYS A 247 -11.71 -2.84 -21.14
C LYS A 247 -11.12 -1.55 -20.54
N ILE A 248 -11.75 -0.43 -20.83
CA ILE A 248 -11.45 0.85 -20.15
C ILE A 248 -12.25 0.92 -18.86
N ILE A 249 -11.55 1.11 -17.75
CA ILE A 249 -12.13 1.34 -16.42
C ILE A 249 -11.87 2.79 -16.03
N LYS A 250 -12.94 3.52 -15.64
CA LYS A 250 -12.89 4.94 -15.26
C LYS A 250 -13.30 5.11 -13.81
N GLY A 251 -12.59 6.01 -13.08
CA GLY A 251 -12.86 6.38 -11.70
C GLY A 251 -14.11 7.24 -11.47
#